data_5614f7c0e8cb6335bf7356784028a19d
#
_entry.id   5614f7c0e8cb6335bf7356784028a19d
#
_cell.length_a   1.000
_cell.length_b   1.000
_cell.length_c   1.000
_cell.angle_alpha   90.00
_cell.angle_beta   90.00
_cell.angle_gamma   90.00
#
_symmetry.space_group_name_H-M   'P 1'
#
loop_
_entity.id
_entity.type
_entity.pdbx_description
1 polymer ?
#
loop_
_entity_poly.entity_id
_entity_poly.type
_entity_poly.pdbx_seq_one_letter_code
_entity_poly.pdbx_strand_id
1 'polypeptide(L)'
;MDVKTVSRWLADEARVPHPRHRWAAAEALGVDESVLWPEAIKNTVKTGPNREVVSVYPYRSACPKSVWRALITEAKSTITLAGYTNYFLWLEHPNLAKVLKRKAEHGCRVRFLIGDPDSEVTRRREEAEGVPLTVSTRIRITLAELDQLKDVPGIEARFGDEHIAMSAFQFDDEMLVTPHLAKLVGHDSPLLHLKRHQDDGLYDRFAYHVKELWSAGRDIWPKTTGG
;
A
#
# COMPACT_ATOMS: atom_id res chain seq x y z
N MET A 1 28.32 19.79 -12.63
CA MET A 1 29.20 18.64 -12.30
C MET A 1 30.63 19.12 -12.42
N ASP A 2 31.53 18.77 -11.46
CA ASP A 2 32.93 19.21 -11.45
C ASP A 2 33.79 18.28 -12.31
N VAL A 3 34.72 18.86 -13.09
CA VAL A 3 35.68 18.13 -13.98
C VAL A 3 36.49 17.07 -13.24
N LYS A 4 36.90 17.37 -11.99
CA LYS A 4 37.64 16.40 -11.15
C LYS A 4 36.81 15.15 -10.82
N THR A 5 35.51 15.31 -10.68
CA THR A 5 34.56 14.21 -10.41
C THR A 5 34.47 13.28 -11.63
N VAL A 6 34.33 13.85 -12.82
CA VAL A 6 34.29 13.11 -14.10
C VAL A 6 35.63 12.38 -14.34
N SER A 7 36.76 13.07 -14.16
CA SER A 7 38.09 12.47 -14.32
C SER A 7 38.30 11.24 -13.39
N ARG A 8 37.74 11.25 -12.18
CA ARG A 8 37.80 10.10 -11.25
C ARG A 8 36.99 8.89 -11.75
N TRP A 9 35.90 9.13 -12.46
CA TRP A 9 35.12 8.03 -13.04
C TRP A 9 35.80 7.40 -14.24
N LEU A 10 36.47 8.23 -15.05
CA LEU A 10 37.20 7.77 -16.21
C LEU A 10 38.51 7.04 -15.83
N ALA A 11 39.07 7.34 -14.65
CA ALA A 11 40.30 6.72 -14.15
C ALA A 11 40.08 5.35 -13.48
N ASP A 12 38.85 5.00 -13.13
CA ASP A 12 38.52 3.77 -12.43
C ASP A 12 37.17 3.21 -12.97
N GLU A 13 37.28 2.25 -13.89
CA GLU A 13 36.15 1.61 -14.56
C GLU A 13 35.22 0.86 -13.58
N ALA A 14 35.75 0.44 -12.43
CA ALA A 14 34.93 -0.22 -11.39
C ALA A 14 34.12 0.77 -10.54
N ARG A 15 34.37 2.06 -10.67
CA ARG A 15 33.75 3.09 -9.85
C ARG A 15 32.40 3.51 -10.38
N VAL A 16 31.32 3.06 -9.71
CA VAL A 16 29.98 3.43 -10.02
C VAL A 16 29.61 4.76 -9.33
N PRO A 17 29.26 5.81 -10.08
CA PRO A 17 28.82 7.08 -9.49
C PRO A 17 27.46 6.95 -8.78
N HIS A 18 27.20 7.86 -7.84
CA HIS A 18 25.87 7.97 -7.19
C HIS A 18 24.76 8.22 -8.23
N PRO A 19 23.55 7.65 -8.10
CA PRO A 19 22.46 7.75 -9.10
C PRO A 19 22.22 9.14 -9.67
N ARG A 20 22.15 10.18 -8.81
CA ARG A 20 21.98 11.58 -9.25
C ARG A 20 23.03 12.06 -10.26
N HIS A 21 24.26 11.56 -10.16
CA HIS A 21 25.35 11.93 -11.06
C HIS A 21 25.30 11.12 -12.35
N ARG A 22 24.87 9.86 -12.28
CA ARG A 22 24.67 9.03 -13.47
C ARG A 22 23.56 9.61 -14.34
N TRP A 23 22.42 9.99 -13.75
CA TRP A 23 21.31 10.63 -14.49
C TRP A 23 21.73 11.93 -15.14
N ALA A 24 22.41 12.81 -14.40
CA ALA A 24 22.89 14.07 -14.95
C ALA A 24 23.90 13.89 -16.10
N ALA A 25 24.72 12.85 -16.07
CA ALA A 25 25.64 12.52 -17.15
C ALA A 25 24.90 11.92 -18.36
N ALA A 26 23.97 11.02 -18.15
CA ALA A 26 23.15 10.40 -19.18
C ALA A 26 22.32 11.48 -19.95
N GLU A 27 21.67 12.39 -19.21
CA GLU A 27 20.95 13.54 -19.77
C GLU A 27 21.87 14.45 -20.60
N ALA A 28 23.04 14.82 -20.06
CA ALA A 28 24.02 15.68 -20.76
C ALA A 28 24.57 15.06 -22.04
N LEU A 29 24.65 13.73 -22.13
CA LEU A 29 25.15 12.99 -23.28
C LEU A 29 24.04 12.53 -24.23
N GLY A 30 22.76 12.69 -23.85
CA GLY A 30 21.61 12.25 -24.64
C GLY A 30 21.52 10.74 -24.81
N VAL A 31 22.03 9.94 -23.82
CA VAL A 31 22.03 8.48 -23.84
C VAL A 31 21.34 7.94 -22.60
N ASP A 32 20.87 6.69 -22.68
CA ASP A 32 20.31 6.00 -21.51
C ASP A 32 21.40 5.68 -20.47
N GLU A 33 21.06 5.78 -19.19
CA GLU A 33 21.98 5.47 -18.08
C GLU A 33 22.56 4.04 -18.17
N SER A 34 21.79 3.09 -18.69
CA SER A 34 22.20 1.69 -18.89
C SER A 34 23.32 1.52 -19.89
N VAL A 35 23.49 2.47 -20.82
CA VAL A 35 24.58 2.49 -21.79
C VAL A 35 25.90 2.86 -21.11
N LEU A 36 25.86 3.82 -20.17
CA LEU A 36 27.06 4.32 -19.49
C LEU A 36 27.49 3.43 -18.32
N TRP A 37 26.55 2.87 -17.59
CA TRP A 37 26.81 2.04 -16.39
C TRP A 37 25.92 0.79 -16.35
N PRO A 38 26.11 -0.15 -17.29
CA PRO A 38 25.27 -1.34 -17.40
C PRO A 38 25.29 -2.20 -16.13
N GLU A 39 26.44 -2.30 -15.46
CA GLU A 39 26.57 -3.10 -14.24
C GLU A 39 25.87 -2.46 -13.03
N ALA A 40 25.84 -1.12 -12.95
CA ALA A 40 25.14 -0.41 -11.89
C ALA A 40 23.64 -0.63 -11.98
N ILE A 41 23.11 -0.72 -13.20
CA ILE A 41 21.67 -0.94 -13.43
C ILE A 41 21.34 -2.42 -13.29
N LYS A 42 22.16 -3.34 -13.73
CA LYS A 42 22.00 -4.78 -13.49
C LYS A 42 21.92 -5.10 -12.00
N ASN A 43 22.66 -4.38 -11.17
CA ASN A 43 22.63 -4.56 -9.71
C ASN A 43 21.43 -3.86 -9.02
N THR A 44 20.86 -2.83 -9.65
CA THR A 44 19.72 -2.07 -9.10
C THR A 44 18.38 -2.54 -9.66
N VAL A 45 18.35 -2.98 -10.91
CA VAL A 45 17.17 -3.55 -11.56
C VAL A 45 17.51 -4.97 -11.95
N LYS A 46 17.13 -5.93 -11.12
CA LYS A 46 17.13 -7.33 -11.53
C LYS A 46 16.16 -7.45 -12.71
N THR A 47 16.71 -7.40 -13.94
CA THR A 47 15.94 -7.65 -15.16
C THR A 47 15.41 -9.09 -15.12
N GLY A 48 14.10 -9.23 -15.06
CA GLY A 48 13.44 -10.51 -14.94
C GLY A 48 12.10 -10.37 -14.21
N PRO A 49 11.31 -11.42 -14.09
CA PRO A 49 10.09 -11.40 -13.29
C PRO A 49 10.42 -10.97 -11.87
N ASN A 50 9.74 -9.95 -11.36
CA ASN A 50 9.94 -9.52 -9.99
C ASN A 50 9.45 -10.63 -9.06
N ARG A 51 10.36 -11.21 -8.25
CA ARG A 51 10.05 -12.32 -7.35
C ARG A 51 9.04 -11.95 -6.26
N GLU A 52 8.85 -10.66 -6.01
CA GLU A 52 7.87 -10.17 -5.04
C GLU A 52 6.44 -10.17 -5.60
N VAL A 53 6.26 -10.29 -6.92
CA VAL A 53 4.94 -10.43 -7.53
C VAL A 53 4.53 -11.90 -7.52
N VAL A 54 3.64 -12.26 -6.60
CA VAL A 54 3.08 -13.61 -6.48
C VAL A 54 2.04 -13.86 -7.57
N SER A 55 1.12 -12.88 -7.75
CA SER A 55 0.04 -12.95 -8.74
C SER A 55 -0.44 -11.57 -9.14
N VAL A 56 -0.98 -11.44 -10.33
CA VAL A 56 -1.68 -10.26 -10.82
C VAL A 56 -3.05 -10.67 -11.31
N TYR A 57 -4.08 -9.99 -10.86
CA TYR A 57 -5.46 -10.19 -11.28
C TYR A 57 -5.93 -8.96 -12.07
N PRO A 58 -6.60 -9.14 -13.23
CA PRO A 58 -7.06 -8.02 -14.06
C PRO A 58 -8.08 -7.13 -13.33
N TYR A 59 -8.78 -7.68 -12.34
CA TYR A 59 -9.70 -6.98 -11.46
C TYR A 59 -9.72 -7.67 -10.08
N ARG A 60 -9.96 -6.90 -9.01
CA ARG A 60 -9.91 -7.42 -7.62
C ARG A 60 -10.88 -8.57 -7.38
N SER A 61 -12.07 -8.53 -7.99
CA SER A 61 -13.07 -9.59 -7.85
C SER A 61 -12.65 -10.92 -8.49
N ALA A 62 -11.59 -10.95 -9.32
CA ALA A 62 -11.01 -12.19 -9.82
C ALA A 62 -10.08 -12.88 -8.81
N CYS A 63 -9.65 -12.18 -7.75
CA CYS A 63 -8.84 -12.79 -6.70
C CYS A 63 -9.68 -13.79 -5.89
N PRO A 64 -9.27 -15.07 -5.80
CA PRO A 64 -10.04 -16.05 -5.06
C PRO A 64 -10.25 -15.69 -3.59
N LYS A 65 -11.45 -15.89 -3.06
CA LYS A 65 -11.75 -15.67 -1.64
C LYS A 65 -10.88 -16.51 -0.69
N SER A 66 -10.37 -17.63 -1.17
CA SER A 66 -9.42 -18.47 -0.43
C SER A 66 -8.09 -17.75 -0.16
N VAL A 67 -7.60 -16.92 -1.09
CA VAL A 67 -6.38 -16.11 -0.90
C VAL A 67 -6.60 -15.11 0.24
N TRP A 68 -7.68 -14.33 0.20
CA TRP A 68 -8.03 -13.40 1.26
C TRP A 68 -8.15 -14.09 2.62
N ARG A 69 -8.85 -15.24 2.65
CA ARG A 69 -9.03 -16.01 3.88
C ARG A 69 -7.70 -16.53 4.43
N ALA A 70 -6.83 -17.05 3.56
CA ALA A 70 -5.50 -17.55 3.97
C ALA A 70 -4.68 -16.40 4.57
N LEU A 71 -4.54 -15.27 3.89
CA LEU A 71 -3.77 -14.11 4.37
C LEU A 71 -4.30 -13.59 5.72
N ILE A 72 -5.61 -13.41 5.86
CA ILE A 72 -6.23 -12.99 7.12
C ILE A 72 -5.95 -14.03 8.24
N THR A 73 -6.03 -15.32 7.93
CA THR A 73 -5.89 -16.38 8.93
C THR A 73 -4.44 -16.59 9.33
N GLU A 74 -3.50 -16.51 8.41
CA GLU A 74 -2.08 -16.82 8.61
C GLU A 74 -1.29 -15.66 9.22
N ALA A 75 -1.71 -14.40 9.00
CA ALA A 75 -1.06 -13.24 9.61
C ALA A 75 -0.95 -13.38 11.14
N LYS A 76 0.23 -13.10 11.69
CA LYS A 76 0.55 -13.27 13.13
C LYS A 76 0.91 -11.97 13.82
N SER A 77 1.58 -11.06 13.10
CA SER A 77 2.19 -9.87 13.70
C SER A 77 1.47 -8.57 13.31
N THR A 78 1.08 -8.44 12.04
CA THR A 78 0.53 -7.18 11.53
C THR A 78 -0.54 -7.43 10.47
N ILE A 79 -1.67 -6.75 10.61
CA ILE A 79 -2.68 -6.59 9.57
C ILE A 79 -2.93 -5.10 9.41
N THR A 80 -2.73 -4.56 8.19
CA THR A 80 -3.08 -3.17 7.88
C THR A 80 -4.00 -3.15 6.67
N LEU A 81 -5.18 -2.59 6.85
CA LEU A 81 -6.25 -2.51 5.86
C LEU A 81 -6.46 -1.05 5.49
N ALA A 82 -5.81 -0.60 4.41
CA ALA A 82 -5.85 0.77 3.94
C ALA A 82 -6.64 0.89 2.63
N GLY A 83 -7.60 1.81 2.59
CA GLY A 83 -8.43 2.07 1.41
C GLY A 83 -9.62 2.95 1.77
N TYR A 84 -10.35 3.48 0.78
CA TYR A 84 -11.47 4.36 1.07
C TYR A 84 -12.55 3.72 1.96
N THR A 85 -12.97 2.50 1.67
CA THR A 85 -14.14 1.94 2.34
C THR A 85 -13.85 0.65 3.10
N ASN A 86 -12.99 -0.22 2.60
CA ASN A 86 -12.75 -1.59 3.09
C ASN A 86 -14.05 -2.43 3.27
N TYR A 87 -15.18 -1.92 2.78
CA TYR A 87 -16.53 -2.46 2.96
C TYR A 87 -16.68 -3.92 2.51
N PHE A 88 -16.07 -4.28 1.36
CA PHE A 88 -16.20 -5.62 0.81
C PHE A 88 -15.65 -6.71 1.75
N LEU A 89 -14.68 -6.39 2.61
CA LEU A 89 -14.11 -7.34 3.55
C LEU A 89 -15.17 -7.83 4.55
N TRP A 90 -16.04 -6.92 5.00
CA TRP A 90 -17.13 -7.25 5.92
C TRP A 90 -18.21 -8.11 5.26
N LEU A 91 -18.50 -7.84 3.98
CA LEU A 91 -19.45 -8.65 3.20
C LEU A 91 -18.95 -10.06 2.92
N GLU A 92 -17.67 -10.18 2.56
CA GLU A 92 -17.09 -11.46 2.17
C GLU A 92 -16.62 -12.32 3.33
N HIS A 93 -16.42 -11.71 4.50
CA HIS A 93 -15.95 -12.36 5.73
C HIS A 93 -16.86 -12.02 6.92
N PRO A 94 -18.05 -12.64 7.05
CA PRO A 94 -19.04 -12.31 8.09
C PRO A 94 -18.52 -12.41 9.53
N ASN A 95 -17.45 -13.17 9.77
CA ASN A 95 -16.82 -13.31 11.09
C ASN A 95 -15.55 -12.46 11.25
N LEU A 96 -15.32 -11.48 10.37
CA LEU A 96 -14.07 -10.71 10.36
C LEU A 96 -13.78 -10.07 11.72
N ALA A 97 -14.77 -9.40 12.33
CA ALA A 97 -14.60 -8.79 13.65
C ALA A 97 -14.08 -9.77 14.71
N LYS A 98 -14.68 -10.97 14.79
CA LYS A 98 -14.26 -12.03 15.75
C LYS A 98 -12.83 -12.50 15.46
N VAL A 99 -12.47 -12.65 14.18
CA VAL A 99 -11.13 -13.08 13.78
C VAL A 99 -10.10 -12.01 14.16
N LEU A 100 -10.34 -10.75 13.84
CA LEU A 100 -9.42 -9.65 14.13
C LEU A 100 -9.25 -9.44 15.65
N LYS A 101 -10.36 -9.49 16.41
CA LYS A 101 -10.33 -9.44 17.87
C LYS A 101 -9.42 -10.52 18.45
N ARG A 102 -9.64 -11.77 18.06
CA ARG A 102 -8.81 -12.89 18.53
C ARG A 102 -7.33 -12.72 18.13
N LYS A 103 -7.04 -12.21 16.94
CA LYS A 103 -5.67 -11.93 16.51
C LYS A 103 -5.01 -10.86 17.37
N ALA A 104 -5.71 -9.78 17.65
CA ALA A 104 -5.23 -8.71 18.52
C ALA A 104 -4.96 -9.22 19.94
N GLU A 105 -5.85 -10.03 20.50
CA GLU A 105 -5.67 -10.71 21.80
C GLU A 105 -4.42 -11.59 21.84
N HIS A 106 -3.95 -12.09 20.67
CA HIS A 106 -2.71 -12.86 20.52
C HIS A 106 -1.51 -12.04 20.05
N GLY A 107 -1.58 -10.70 20.15
CA GLY A 107 -0.47 -9.80 19.89
C GLY A 107 -0.33 -9.32 18.43
N CYS A 108 -1.24 -9.69 17.53
CA CYS A 108 -1.27 -9.12 16.18
C CYS A 108 -1.74 -7.66 16.22
N ARG A 109 -0.98 -6.75 15.64
CA ARG A 109 -1.40 -5.35 15.48
C ARG A 109 -2.33 -5.22 14.27
N VAL A 110 -3.53 -4.71 14.50
CA VAL A 110 -4.52 -4.50 13.45
C VAL A 110 -4.76 -3.00 13.23
N ARG A 111 -4.64 -2.54 12.00
CA ARG A 111 -4.81 -1.14 11.62
C ARG A 111 -5.80 -0.99 10.47
N PHE A 112 -6.71 -0.04 10.63
CA PHE A 112 -7.62 0.39 9.59
C PHE A 112 -7.34 1.84 9.21
N LEU A 113 -7.05 2.09 7.93
CA LEU A 113 -7.05 3.43 7.35
C LEU A 113 -8.20 3.50 6.35
N ILE A 114 -9.16 4.38 6.60
CA ILE A 114 -10.35 4.55 5.76
C ILE A 114 -10.56 6.02 5.42
N GLY A 115 -11.32 6.31 4.37
CA GLY A 115 -11.71 7.69 4.06
C GLY A 115 -12.64 8.26 5.13
N ASP A 116 -12.61 9.58 5.30
CA ASP A 116 -13.63 10.28 6.09
C ASP A 116 -14.91 10.42 5.22
N PRO A 117 -16.07 9.92 5.67
CA PRO A 117 -17.31 9.95 4.87
C PRO A 117 -17.81 11.37 4.57
N ASP A 118 -17.39 12.35 5.35
CA ASP A 118 -17.83 13.75 5.23
C ASP A 118 -16.77 14.65 4.58
N SER A 119 -15.61 14.07 4.16
CA SER A 119 -14.53 14.82 3.53
C SER A 119 -14.79 15.15 2.07
N GLU A 120 -14.22 16.27 1.64
CA GLU A 120 -14.20 16.68 0.23
C GLU A 120 -13.50 15.62 -0.67
N VAL A 121 -12.48 14.95 -0.14
CA VAL A 121 -11.75 13.89 -0.85
C VAL A 121 -12.67 12.70 -1.16
N THR A 122 -13.51 12.30 -0.21
CA THR A 122 -14.51 11.23 -0.43
C THR A 122 -15.55 11.66 -1.46
N ARG A 123 -16.06 12.90 -1.39
CA ARG A 123 -17.01 13.43 -2.38
C ARG A 123 -16.43 13.43 -3.79
N ARG A 124 -15.19 13.90 -3.97
CA ARG A 124 -14.50 13.85 -5.27
C ARG A 124 -14.30 12.43 -5.79
N ARG A 125 -14.07 11.47 -4.90
CA ARG A 125 -13.97 10.06 -5.29
C ARG A 125 -15.30 9.53 -5.81
N GLU A 126 -16.41 9.86 -5.16
CA GLU A 126 -17.77 9.51 -5.61
C GLU A 126 -18.10 10.10 -6.99
N GLU A 127 -17.72 11.36 -7.20
CA GLU A 127 -17.87 12.02 -8.51
C GLU A 127 -17.06 11.31 -9.59
N ALA A 128 -15.81 10.94 -9.29
CA ALA A 128 -14.94 10.23 -10.23
C ALA A 128 -15.49 8.84 -10.60
N GLU A 129 -16.07 8.12 -9.65
CA GLU A 129 -16.71 6.81 -9.88
C GLU A 129 -18.11 6.92 -10.52
N GLY A 130 -18.69 8.12 -10.53
CA GLY A 130 -20.05 8.36 -11.06
C GLY A 130 -21.15 7.71 -10.22
N VAL A 131 -20.91 7.49 -8.93
CA VAL A 131 -21.82 6.82 -7.99
C VAL A 131 -22.02 7.65 -6.70
N PRO A 132 -22.79 8.74 -6.75
CA PRO A 132 -23.00 9.63 -5.61
C PRO A 132 -23.43 8.88 -4.36
N LEU A 133 -22.96 9.31 -3.19
CA LEU A 133 -23.26 8.78 -1.86
C LEU A 133 -22.88 7.29 -1.63
N THR A 134 -22.25 6.64 -2.60
CA THR A 134 -21.94 5.22 -2.47
C THR A 134 -20.67 4.99 -1.64
N VAL A 135 -19.63 5.80 -1.83
CA VAL A 135 -18.36 5.66 -1.09
C VAL A 135 -18.61 6.06 0.37
N SER A 136 -19.21 7.22 0.63
CA SER A 136 -19.53 7.70 1.97
C SER A 136 -20.43 6.73 2.74
N THR A 137 -21.46 6.17 2.10
CA THR A 137 -22.31 5.14 2.71
C THR A 137 -21.55 3.88 3.09
N ARG A 138 -20.69 3.38 2.20
CA ARG A 138 -19.84 2.21 2.48
C ARG A 138 -18.85 2.47 3.61
N ILE A 139 -18.30 3.68 3.71
CA ILE A 139 -17.47 4.09 4.84
C ILE A 139 -18.27 4.02 6.15
N ARG A 140 -19.50 4.59 6.19
CA ARG A 140 -20.35 4.57 7.38
C ARG A 140 -20.71 3.16 7.83
N ILE A 141 -20.95 2.24 6.90
CA ILE A 141 -21.15 0.83 7.23
C ILE A 141 -19.88 0.22 7.85
N THR A 142 -18.70 0.51 7.26
CA THR A 142 -17.43 0.05 7.84
C THR A 142 -17.21 0.63 9.23
N LEU A 143 -17.54 1.89 9.47
CA LEU A 143 -17.45 2.51 10.80
C LEU A 143 -18.34 1.81 11.83
N ALA A 144 -19.57 1.43 11.45
CA ALA A 144 -20.46 0.68 12.33
C ALA A 144 -19.90 -0.71 12.70
N GLU A 145 -19.23 -1.39 11.75
CA GLU A 145 -18.53 -2.64 12.03
C GLU A 145 -17.29 -2.43 12.92
N LEU A 146 -16.52 -1.36 12.69
CA LEU A 146 -15.35 -1.01 13.49
C LEU A 146 -15.70 -0.63 14.93
N ASP A 147 -16.89 -0.09 15.17
CA ASP A 147 -17.33 0.29 16.54
C ASP A 147 -17.34 -0.90 17.50
N GLN A 148 -17.54 -2.12 16.99
CA GLN A 148 -17.42 -3.36 17.78
C GLN A 148 -15.98 -3.68 18.21
N LEU A 149 -14.98 -3.00 17.63
CA LEU A 149 -13.56 -3.25 17.84
C LEU A 149 -12.84 -2.09 18.55
N LYS A 150 -13.52 -0.99 18.85
CA LYS A 150 -12.92 0.25 19.37
C LYS A 150 -12.15 0.08 20.67
N ASP A 151 -12.63 -0.81 21.55
CA ASP A 151 -12.03 -1.03 22.88
C ASP A 151 -11.09 -2.24 22.91
N VAL A 152 -10.78 -2.83 21.75
CA VAL A 152 -9.90 -4.00 21.66
C VAL A 152 -8.43 -3.54 21.59
N PRO A 153 -7.60 -3.84 22.61
CA PRO A 153 -6.18 -3.51 22.57
C PRO A 153 -5.50 -4.11 21.35
N GLY A 154 -4.65 -3.32 20.67
CA GLY A 154 -3.95 -3.76 19.47
C GLY A 154 -4.73 -3.51 18.16
N ILE A 155 -5.96 -2.98 18.23
CA ILE A 155 -6.72 -2.51 17.07
C ILE A 155 -6.77 -0.99 17.05
N GLU A 156 -6.36 -0.40 15.93
CA GLU A 156 -6.31 1.05 15.72
C GLU A 156 -7.03 1.40 14.42
N ALA A 157 -7.74 2.52 14.38
CA ALA A 157 -8.41 3.01 13.18
C ALA A 157 -8.19 4.50 12.98
N ARG A 158 -7.91 4.91 11.73
CA ARG A 158 -7.67 6.29 11.33
C ARG A 158 -8.45 6.66 10.09
N PHE A 159 -8.87 7.92 10.02
CA PHE A 159 -9.29 8.54 8.78
C PHE A 159 -8.07 8.98 7.98
N GLY A 160 -8.05 8.70 6.68
CA GLY A 160 -7.13 9.30 5.73
C GLY A 160 -7.76 10.58 5.17
N ASP A 161 -7.14 11.71 5.47
CA ASP A 161 -7.61 13.03 5.01
C ASP A 161 -7.03 13.41 3.65
N GLU A 162 -6.12 12.60 3.11
CA GLU A 162 -5.51 12.77 1.80
C GLU A 162 -6.14 11.84 0.76
N HIS A 163 -5.80 12.10 -0.53
CA HIS A 163 -6.23 11.22 -1.62
C HIS A 163 -5.63 9.83 -1.47
N ILE A 164 -6.48 8.82 -1.34
CA ILE A 164 -6.07 7.42 -1.27
C ILE A 164 -5.99 6.87 -2.70
N ALA A 165 -4.78 6.91 -3.29
CA ALA A 165 -4.55 6.50 -4.67
C ALA A 165 -4.71 4.98 -4.90
N MET A 166 -4.68 4.19 -3.84
CA MET A 166 -4.80 2.73 -3.90
C MET A 166 -5.41 2.17 -2.62
N SER A 167 -6.00 0.99 -2.70
CA SER A 167 -6.23 0.17 -1.51
C SER A 167 -5.07 -0.80 -1.34
N ALA A 168 -4.56 -0.92 -0.12
CA ALA A 168 -3.49 -1.84 0.23
C ALA A 168 -3.86 -2.62 1.49
N PHE A 169 -3.76 -3.95 1.40
CA PHE A 169 -4.13 -4.88 2.45
C PHE A 169 -2.89 -5.69 2.80
N GLN A 170 -2.23 -5.30 3.88
CA GLN A 170 -0.98 -5.90 4.34
C GLN A 170 -1.24 -6.96 5.41
N PHE A 171 -0.57 -8.10 5.28
CA PHE A 171 -0.63 -9.25 6.17
C PHE A 171 0.80 -9.74 6.39
N ASP A 172 1.44 -9.34 7.48
CA ASP A 172 2.86 -9.58 7.76
C ASP A 172 3.77 -9.18 6.58
N ASP A 173 4.35 -10.14 5.88
CA ASP A 173 5.23 -9.97 4.72
C ASP A 173 4.50 -10.09 3.36
N GLU A 174 3.19 -10.25 3.36
CA GLU A 174 2.36 -10.29 2.14
C GLU A 174 1.42 -9.08 2.04
N MET A 175 1.11 -8.69 0.81
CA MET A 175 0.24 -7.53 0.56
C MET A 175 -0.59 -7.72 -0.70
N LEU A 176 -1.85 -7.30 -0.63
CA LEU A 176 -2.72 -7.15 -1.79
C LEU A 176 -2.90 -5.67 -2.08
N VAL A 177 -2.56 -5.23 -3.29
CA VAL A 177 -2.63 -3.81 -3.70
C VAL A 177 -3.57 -3.65 -4.88
N THR A 178 -4.51 -2.72 -4.75
CA THR A 178 -5.46 -2.34 -5.80
C THR A 178 -5.30 -0.86 -6.11
N PRO A 179 -4.63 -0.46 -7.20
CA PRO A 179 -4.57 0.94 -7.62
C PRO A 179 -5.96 1.43 -8.05
N HIS A 180 -6.28 2.68 -7.73
CA HIS A 180 -7.54 3.29 -8.13
C HIS A 180 -7.38 3.94 -9.50
N LEU A 181 -7.78 3.25 -10.56
CA LEU A 181 -7.62 3.70 -11.94
C LEU A 181 -8.85 4.50 -12.40
N ALA A 182 -8.64 5.78 -12.71
CA ALA A 182 -9.66 6.67 -13.31
C ALA A 182 -11.06 6.47 -12.68
N LYS A 183 -12.04 6.06 -13.48
CA LYS A 183 -13.44 5.86 -13.08
C LYS A 183 -13.74 4.43 -12.58
N LEU A 184 -12.73 3.54 -12.54
CA LEU A 184 -12.96 2.17 -12.12
C LEU A 184 -13.27 2.12 -10.62
N VAL A 185 -14.34 1.42 -10.30
CA VAL A 185 -14.67 1.08 -8.92
C VAL A 185 -13.72 0.02 -8.39
N GLY A 186 -13.55 -0.05 -7.07
CA GLY A 186 -12.52 -0.89 -6.47
C GLY A 186 -12.56 -2.38 -6.83
N HIS A 187 -13.73 -2.97 -7.13
CA HIS A 187 -13.84 -4.38 -7.52
C HIS A 187 -13.42 -4.65 -8.97
N ASP A 188 -13.46 -3.62 -9.84
CA ASP A 188 -13.05 -3.69 -11.24
C ASP A 188 -11.61 -3.22 -11.46
N SER A 189 -10.98 -2.65 -10.45
CA SER A 189 -9.58 -2.25 -10.50
C SER A 189 -8.66 -3.47 -10.39
N PRO A 190 -7.49 -3.47 -11.05
CA PRO A 190 -6.54 -4.57 -10.96
C PRO A 190 -6.05 -4.80 -9.54
N LEU A 191 -5.59 -6.03 -9.26
CA LEU A 191 -5.03 -6.38 -7.97
C LEU A 191 -3.69 -7.08 -8.14
N LEU A 192 -2.68 -6.62 -7.40
CA LEU A 192 -1.38 -7.25 -7.28
C LEU A 192 -1.29 -7.96 -5.94
N HIS A 193 -0.87 -9.21 -5.94
CA HIS A 193 -0.47 -9.95 -4.74
C HIS A 193 1.05 -9.93 -4.66
N LEU A 194 1.57 -9.33 -3.60
CA LEU A 194 3.00 -9.14 -3.36
C LEU A 194 3.43 -9.92 -2.12
N LYS A 195 4.66 -10.45 -2.17
CA LYS A 195 5.36 -11.02 -1.01
C LYS A 195 6.73 -10.42 -0.89
N ARG A 196 7.11 -9.98 0.30
CA ARG A 196 8.42 -9.39 0.57
C ARG A 196 9.52 -10.43 0.43
N HIS A 197 10.49 -10.18 -0.42
CA HIS A 197 11.65 -11.04 -0.65
C HIS A 197 12.99 -10.36 -0.44
N GLN A 198 13.01 -9.03 -0.41
CA GLN A 198 14.25 -8.24 -0.29
C GLN A 198 13.95 -6.91 0.37
N ASP A 199 14.98 -6.28 0.93
CA ASP A 199 14.88 -4.91 1.39
C ASP A 199 14.82 -3.95 0.20
N ASP A 200 14.04 -2.87 0.39
CA ASP A 200 13.85 -1.80 -0.61
C ASP A 200 13.27 -2.29 -1.95
N GLY A 201 12.54 -3.42 -1.92
CA GLY A 201 11.85 -4.02 -3.05
C GLY A 201 10.51 -3.36 -3.38
N LEU A 202 9.75 -3.99 -4.27
CA LEU A 202 8.42 -3.52 -4.68
C LEU A 202 7.44 -3.50 -3.50
N TYR A 203 7.47 -4.55 -2.67
CA TYR A 203 6.66 -4.61 -1.45
C TYR A 203 6.94 -3.42 -0.54
N ASP A 204 8.23 -3.12 -0.28
CA ASP A 204 8.62 -2.03 0.63
C ASP A 204 8.19 -0.65 0.10
N ARG A 205 8.13 -0.44 -1.23
CA ARG A 205 7.61 0.81 -1.82
C ARG A 205 6.15 1.03 -1.47
N PHE A 206 5.32 0.01 -1.57
CA PHE A 206 3.92 0.10 -1.18
C PHE A 206 3.74 0.18 0.33
N ALA A 207 4.51 -0.59 1.11
CA ALA A 207 4.47 -0.54 2.57
C ALA A 207 4.87 0.85 3.10
N TYR A 208 5.87 1.50 2.50
CA TYR A 208 6.26 2.87 2.81
C TYR A 208 5.11 3.85 2.56
N HIS A 209 4.45 3.77 1.40
CA HIS A 209 3.30 4.62 1.09
C HIS A 209 2.16 4.44 2.11
N VAL A 210 1.83 3.19 2.47
CA VAL A 210 0.82 2.90 3.50
C VAL A 210 1.21 3.49 4.86
N LYS A 211 2.51 3.44 5.21
CA LYS A 211 3.03 4.03 6.45
C LYS A 211 2.89 5.55 6.46
N GLU A 212 3.17 6.22 5.35
CA GLU A 212 3.00 7.67 5.21
C GLU A 212 1.52 8.07 5.36
N LEU A 213 0.61 7.38 4.65
CA LEU A 213 -0.83 7.60 4.79
C LEU A 213 -1.31 7.37 6.24
N TRP A 214 -0.79 6.32 6.89
CA TRP A 214 -1.09 6.06 8.29
C TRP A 214 -0.62 7.19 9.21
N SER A 215 0.59 7.69 8.98
CA SER A 215 1.19 8.73 9.82
C SER A 215 0.47 10.07 9.69
N ALA A 216 -0.03 10.39 8.50
CA ALA A 216 -0.84 11.58 8.22
C ALA A 216 -2.30 11.44 8.70
N GLY A 217 -2.76 10.21 8.94
CA GLY A 217 -4.16 9.94 9.28
C GLY A 217 -4.54 10.41 10.69
N ARG A 218 -5.83 10.73 10.87
CA ARG A 218 -6.46 11.19 12.11
C ARG A 218 -7.18 10.04 12.81
N ASP A 219 -6.96 9.87 14.13
CA ASP A 219 -7.59 8.80 14.90
C ASP A 219 -9.14 8.91 14.82
N ILE A 220 -9.81 7.79 14.52
CA ILE A 220 -11.29 7.69 14.52
C ILE A 220 -11.78 7.68 15.97
N TRP A 221 -11.07 6.99 16.85
CA TRP A 221 -11.39 6.92 18.26
C TRP A 221 -10.38 7.79 19.03
N PRO A 222 -10.82 8.95 19.57
CA PRO A 222 -9.95 9.77 20.40
C PRO A 222 -9.49 8.94 21.60
N LYS A 223 -8.18 8.90 21.84
CA LYS A 223 -7.66 8.26 23.04
C LYS A 223 -8.24 9.00 24.23
N THR A 224 -8.98 8.30 25.06
CA THR A 224 -9.36 8.82 26.38
C THR A 224 -8.06 9.10 27.11
N THR A 225 -7.70 10.38 27.24
CA THR A 225 -6.62 10.82 28.13
C THR A 225 -7.01 10.35 29.51
N GLY A 226 -6.44 9.25 29.95
CA GLY A 226 -6.60 8.78 31.33
C GLY A 226 -6.13 9.90 32.26
N GLY A 227 -7.07 10.37 33.09
CA GLY A 227 -6.79 11.26 34.17
C GLY A 227 -5.94 10.57 35.25
#